data_225e975ede10732b5af52f3b173dda88
#
_entry.id   225e975ede10732b5af52f3b173dda88
#
_cell.length_a   1.000
_cell.length_b   1.000
_cell.length_c   1.000
_cell.angle_alpha   90.00
_cell.angle_beta   90.00
_cell.angle_gamma   90.00
#
_symmetry.space_group_name_H-M   'P 1'
#
loop_
_entity.id
_entity.type
_entity.pdbx_description
1 polymer ?
#
loop_
_entity_poly.entity_id
_entity_poly.type
_entity_poly.pdbx_seq_one_letter_code
_entity_poly.pdbx_strand_id
1 'polypeptide(L)'
;MYKRQLRWQAAVFGFSAHTLDVRQNSEVVTRVLENIWSINGTFHEIGSEGWLQQVKSELIEPNLPILDKSELNDESFEILSRLELIFKIQNGPDPDAVGPFILSMTRSAADIFSVLLLARYAGFGSEKLSLKVVPLFETIEDLDKAPDILRQVYDFPIAARSLKDADGFMEIMLGYSDSNKDGGFLCSSWTLDKAQRAIARSLSENGVKPKFFHGRGGSVSRGGAPTDLAIAAQPKGTLNGTLRLTAQGEVVTSKYANVGTAATQLELLSSSVLHHSGLTNVSAVDPEAEDVMEALSSLSQLSYLNLVNHDDFVSYFNEASPVDELSLIHISEPTRLLA
;
A
#
# COMPACT_ATOMS: atom_id res chain seq x y z
N MET A 1 20.45 -34.37 -3.90
CA MET A 1 20.16 -33.14 -4.61
C MET A 1 18.65 -32.82 -4.60
N TYR A 2 17.76 -33.68 -5.07
CA TYR A 2 16.31 -33.46 -5.12
C TYR A 2 15.61 -33.16 -3.78
N LYS A 3 15.95 -33.84 -2.68
CA LYS A 3 15.36 -33.62 -1.35
C LYS A 3 15.59 -32.20 -0.82
N ARG A 4 16.77 -31.64 -1.10
CA ARG A 4 17.11 -30.27 -0.69
C ARG A 4 16.33 -29.23 -1.52
N GLN A 5 16.20 -29.51 -2.82
CA GLN A 5 15.41 -28.65 -3.74
C GLN A 5 13.93 -28.69 -3.39
N LEU A 6 13.34 -29.84 -3.11
CA LEU A 6 11.96 -29.99 -2.69
C LEU A 6 11.70 -29.23 -1.36
N ARG A 7 12.64 -29.33 -0.41
CA ARG A 7 12.53 -28.57 0.85
C ARG A 7 12.54 -27.06 0.60
N TRP A 8 13.36 -26.57 -0.31
CA TRP A 8 13.40 -25.15 -0.64
C TRP A 8 12.12 -24.71 -1.35
N GLN A 9 11.61 -25.51 -2.27
CA GLN A 9 10.33 -25.22 -2.93
C GLN A 9 9.19 -25.18 -1.93
N ALA A 10 9.11 -26.14 -1.02
CA ALA A 10 8.10 -26.14 0.03
C ALA A 10 8.23 -24.92 0.99
N ALA A 11 9.47 -24.48 1.28
CA ALA A 11 9.70 -23.32 2.12
C ALA A 11 9.35 -21.98 1.44
N VAL A 12 9.51 -21.91 0.10
CA VAL A 12 9.23 -20.69 -0.69
C VAL A 12 7.77 -20.58 -1.06
N PHE A 13 7.14 -21.66 -1.46
CA PHE A 13 5.79 -21.65 -2.03
C PHE A 13 4.71 -22.14 -1.07
N GLY A 14 5.06 -22.83 0.01
CA GLY A 14 4.07 -23.44 0.90
C GLY A 14 3.13 -24.40 0.15
N PHE A 15 1.89 -24.46 0.60
CA PHE A 15 0.83 -25.22 -0.07
C PHE A 15 -0.03 -24.36 -1.00
N SER A 16 -0.02 -23.05 -0.83
CA SER A 16 -0.83 -22.08 -1.59
C SER A 16 -0.13 -21.55 -2.84
N ALA A 17 1.15 -21.85 -3.03
CA ALA A 17 2.03 -21.35 -4.11
C ALA A 17 2.26 -19.83 -4.11
N HIS A 18 1.30 -19.05 -3.64
CA HIS A 18 1.41 -17.58 -3.47
C HIS A 18 0.43 -17.12 -2.35
N THR A 19 0.75 -15.99 -1.77
CA THR A 19 -0.10 -15.31 -0.79
C THR A 19 -1.00 -14.30 -1.52
N LEU A 20 -2.29 -14.26 -1.17
CA LEU A 20 -3.25 -13.34 -1.76
C LEU A 20 -3.43 -12.10 -0.88
N ASP A 21 -3.07 -10.92 -1.40
CA ASP A 21 -3.36 -9.66 -0.74
C ASP A 21 -4.84 -9.28 -0.89
N VAL A 22 -5.39 -8.67 0.15
CA VAL A 22 -6.73 -8.08 0.11
C VAL A 22 -6.59 -6.57 0.06
N ARG A 23 -7.29 -5.91 -0.86
CA ARG A 23 -7.28 -4.45 -0.98
C ARG A 23 -8.68 -3.87 -0.82
N GLN A 24 -8.80 -2.74 -0.12
CA GLN A 24 -10.02 -1.97 0.00
C GLN A 24 -9.72 -0.47 0.08
N ASN A 25 -10.68 0.34 -0.37
CA ASN A 25 -10.63 1.80 -0.28
C ASN A 25 -11.03 2.27 1.13
N SER A 26 -10.35 3.28 1.66
CA SER A 26 -10.64 3.89 2.97
C SER A 26 -12.07 4.42 3.07
N GLU A 27 -12.62 4.98 2.00
CA GLU A 27 -14.01 5.48 1.96
C GLU A 27 -15.04 4.36 2.18
N VAL A 28 -14.79 3.16 1.63
CA VAL A 28 -15.65 1.99 1.87
C VAL A 28 -15.60 1.58 3.35
N VAL A 29 -14.39 1.53 3.92
CA VAL A 29 -14.19 1.22 5.34
C VAL A 29 -14.94 2.21 6.24
N THR A 30 -14.87 3.49 5.91
CA THR A 30 -15.59 4.55 6.63
C THR A 30 -17.11 4.38 6.56
N ARG A 31 -17.67 4.16 5.35
CA ARG A 31 -19.12 3.92 5.20
C ARG A 31 -19.60 2.68 5.95
N VAL A 32 -18.80 1.63 6.00
CA VAL A 32 -19.13 0.42 6.75
C VAL A 32 -19.20 0.70 8.25
N LEU A 33 -18.24 1.45 8.82
CA LEU A 33 -18.31 1.87 10.22
C LEU A 33 -19.50 2.79 10.49
N GLU A 34 -19.78 3.74 9.61
CA GLU A 34 -20.96 4.61 9.71
C GLU A 34 -22.25 3.78 9.77
N ASN A 35 -22.38 2.77 8.91
CA ASN A 35 -23.54 1.88 8.93
C ASN A 35 -23.63 1.09 10.25
N ILE A 36 -22.54 0.52 10.76
CA ILE A 36 -22.52 -0.21 12.03
C ILE A 36 -22.91 0.71 13.19
N TRP A 37 -22.37 1.91 13.26
CA TRP A 37 -22.68 2.86 14.31
C TRP A 37 -24.11 3.41 14.23
N SER A 38 -24.64 3.61 13.02
CA SER A 38 -26.03 4.05 12.84
C SER A 38 -27.04 3.02 13.40
N ILE A 39 -26.79 1.73 13.25
CA ILE A 39 -27.59 0.65 13.84
C ILE A 39 -27.59 0.77 15.37
N ASN A 40 -26.44 1.12 15.96
CA ASN A 40 -26.31 1.30 17.40
C ASN A 40 -26.73 2.70 17.91
N GLY A 41 -27.24 3.56 17.02
CA GLY A 41 -27.68 4.93 17.37
C GLY A 41 -26.52 5.90 17.64
N THR A 42 -25.31 5.60 17.19
CA THR A 42 -24.13 6.45 17.30
C THR A 42 -23.90 7.19 15.99
N PHE A 43 -23.70 8.50 16.08
CA PHE A 43 -23.48 9.35 14.90
C PHE A 43 -22.31 10.29 15.14
N HIS A 44 -21.34 10.29 14.24
CA HIS A 44 -20.23 11.21 14.21
C HIS A 44 -20.00 11.69 12.76
N GLU A 45 -19.63 12.94 12.62
CA GLU A 45 -19.20 13.45 11.32
C GLU A 45 -17.89 12.78 10.91
N ILE A 46 -17.86 12.25 9.69
CA ILE A 46 -16.69 11.55 9.12
C ILE A 46 -15.50 12.51 9.11
N GLY A 47 -14.34 12.03 9.59
CA GLY A 47 -13.10 12.80 9.67
C GLY A 47 -13.04 13.81 10.81
N SER A 48 -14.10 13.93 11.64
CA SER A 48 -14.10 14.77 12.83
C SER A 48 -13.23 14.18 13.94
N GLU A 49 -12.86 15.02 14.92
CA GLU A 49 -12.22 14.55 16.15
C GLU A 49 -13.11 13.56 16.92
N GLY A 50 -14.43 13.77 16.91
CA GLY A 50 -15.40 12.83 17.50
C GLY A 50 -15.35 11.44 16.86
N TRP A 51 -15.21 11.38 15.53
CA TRP A 51 -14.99 10.13 14.79
C TRP A 51 -13.75 9.41 15.28
N LEU A 52 -12.62 10.11 15.30
CA LEU A 52 -11.33 9.54 15.71
C LEU A 52 -11.36 9.02 17.15
N GLN A 53 -11.97 9.80 18.06
CA GLN A 53 -12.09 9.39 19.47
C GLN A 53 -12.99 8.17 19.63
N GLN A 54 -14.11 8.09 18.90
CA GLN A 54 -14.97 6.92 18.92
C GLN A 54 -14.23 5.67 18.43
N VAL A 55 -13.54 5.74 17.29
CA VAL A 55 -12.73 4.62 16.78
C VAL A 55 -11.70 4.18 17.83
N LYS A 56 -10.96 5.12 18.42
CA LYS A 56 -9.95 4.80 19.43
C LYS A 56 -10.54 4.18 20.68
N SER A 57 -11.69 4.69 21.16
CA SER A 57 -12.34 4.16 22.36
C SER A 57 -12.81 2.71 22.16
N GLU A 58 -13.47 2.42 21.02
CA GLU A 58 -13.90 1.06 20.72
C GLU A 58 -12.74 0.09 20.45
N LEU A 59 -11.62 0.57 19.90
CA LEU A 59 -10.44 -0.27 19.71
C LEU A 59 -9.87 -0.82 21.02
N ILE A 60 -9.96 -0.08 22.12
CA ILE A 60 -9.43 -0.50 23.43
C ILE A 60 -10.47 -1.20 24.29
N GLU A 61 -11.76 -1.11 23.95
CA GLU A 61 -12.81 -1.78 24.70
C GLU A 61 -12.62 -3.32 24.66
N PRO A 62 -12.68 -4.03 25.79
CA PRO A 62 -12.53 -5.49 25.78
C PRO A 62 -13.58 -6.21 24.94
N ASN A 63 -14.83 -5.75 25.01
CA ASN A 63 -15.96 -6.33 24.32
C ASN A 63 -16.67 -5.28 23.47
N LEU A 64 -16.79 -5.53 22.19
CA LEU A 64 -17.63 -4.72 21.32
C LEU A 64 -19.10 -5.14 21.42
N PRO A 65 -20.05 -4.26 21.09
CA PRO A 65 -21.45 -4.61 20.96
C PRO A 65 -21.63 -5.78 19.99
N ILE A 66 -22.55 -6.68 20.31
CA ILE A 66 -22.92 -7.76 19.42
C ILE A 66 -23.69 -7.16 18.25
N LEU A 67 -23.17 -7.33 17.05
CA LEU A 67 -23.76 -6.82 15.83
C LEU A 67 -24.77 -7.82 15.25
N ASP A 68 -26.01 -7.39 15.07
CA ASP A 68 -26.97 -8.15 14.28
C ASP A 68 -26.69 -7.93 12.79
N LYS A 69 -26.13 -8.96 12.16
CA LYS A 69 -25.77 -8.89 10.74
C LYS A 69 -26.96 -8.74 9.79
N SER A 70 -28.16 -9.05 10.24
CA SER A 70 -29.38 -8.90 9.43
C SER A 70 -29.78 -7.42 9.25
N GLU A 71 -29.24 -6.52 10.07
CA GLU A 71 -29.49 -5.07 9.99
C GLU A 71 -28.44 -4.35 9.12
N LEU A 72 -27.36 -5.04 8.71
CA LEU A 72 -26.33 -4.48 7.87
C LEU A 72 -26.80 -4.30 6.41
N ASN A 73 -26.34 -3.24 5.77
CA ASN A 73 -26.46 -3.14 4.32
C ASN A 73 -25.51 -4.14 3.62
N ASP A 74 -25.72 -4.37 2.32
CA ASP A 74 -24.98 -5.36 1.52
C ASP A 74 -23.48 -5.09 1.54
N GLU A 75 -23.03 -3.82 1.42
CA GLU A 75 -21.61 -3.44 1.44
C GLU A 75 -20.97 -3.79 2.79
N SER A 76 -21.63 -3.47 3.89
CA SER A 76 -21.14 -3.75 5.25
C SER A 76 -21.09 -5.25 5.55
N PHE A 77 -22.12 -5.98 5.14
CA PHE A 77 -22.16 -7.42 5.26
C PHE A 77 -21.02 -8.10 4.49
N GLU A 78 -20.76 -7.66 3.26
CA GLU A 78 -19.69 -8.20 2.42
C GLU A 78 -18.31 -7.95 3.05
N ILE A 79 -18.02 -6.73 3.47
CA ILE A 79 -16.72 -6.37 4.05
C ILE A 79 -16.46 -7.11 5.36
N LEU A 80 -17.43 -7.17 6.26
CA LEU A 80 -17.28 -7.93 7.51
C LEU A 80 -17.13 -9.43 7.25
N SER A 81 -17.91 -10.00 6.34
CA SER A 81 -17.78 -11.41 5.96
C SER A 81 -16.41 -11.74 5.38
N ARG A 82 -15.84 -10.81 4.60
CA ARG A 82 -14.46 -10.92 4.06
C ARG A 82 -13.43 -10.91 5.18
N LEU A 83 -13.54 -9.99 6.14
CA LEU A 83 -12.63 -9.95 7.30
C LEU A 83 -12.75 -11.19 8.18
N GLU A 84 -13.95 -11.73 8.39
CA GLU A 84 -14.17 -13.00 9.09
C GLU A 84 -13.52 -14.17 8.35
N LEU A 85 -13.60 -14.19 7.03
CA LEU A 85 -12.93 -15.21 6.22
C LEU A 85 -11.42 -15.11 6.38
N ILE A 86 -10.84 -13.90 6.34
CA ILE A 86 -9.42 -13.66 6.61
C ILE A 86 -9.04 -14.21 7.99
N PHE A 87 -9.81 -13.86 9.02
CA PHE A 87 -9.58 -14.34 10.37
C PHE A 87 -9.61 -15.87 10.44
N LYS A 88 -10.59 -16.50 9.80
CA LYS A 88 -10.71 -17.96 9.73
C LYS A 88 -9.52 -18.62 9.04
N ILE A 89 -9.04 -18.04 7.93
CA ILE A 89 -7.88 -18.58 7.20
C ILE A 89 -6.61 -18.43 8.04
N GLN A 90 -6.37 -17.27 8.65
CA GLN A 90 -5.20 -17.02 9.50
C GLN A 90 -5.13 -17.92 10.74
N ASN A 91 -6.27 -18.42 11.22
CA ASN A 91 -6.35 -19.41 12.31
C ASN A 91 -6.51 -20.85 11.79
N GLY A 92 -6.43 -21.05 10.50
CA GLY A 92 -6.56 -22.34 9.82
C GLY A 92 -5.22 -23.04 9.58
N PRO A 93 -5.24 -24.11 8.77
CA PRO A 93 -4.04 -24.91 8.50
C PRO A 93 -3.01 -24.23 7.59
N ASP A 94 -3.38 -23.20 6.83
CA ASP A 94 -2.49 -22.44 5.97
C ASP A 94 -2.67 -20.92 6.18
N PRO A 95 -2.14 -20.38 7.29
CA PRO A 95 -2.33 -18.97 7.66
C PRO A 95 -1.68 -18.00 6.66
N ASP A 96 -0.69 -18.46 5.89
CA ASP A 96 0.05 -17.66 4.93
C ASP A 96 -0.65 -17.55 3.55
N ALA A 97 -1.79 -18.20 3.37
CA ALA A 97 -2.58 -18.12 2.14
C ALA A 97 -3.14 -16.70 1.91
N VAL A 98 -3.39 -15.94 3.00
CA VAL A 98 -3.85 -14.55 2.95
C VAL A 98 -2.75 -13.63 3.47
N GLY A 99 -2.39 -12.67 2.64
CA GLY A 99 -1.42 -11.62 2.92
C GLY A 99 -2.02 -10.44 3.67
N PRO A 100 -1.37 -9.28 3.61
CA PRO A 100 -1.83 -8.09 4.26
C PRO A 100 -3.12 -7.53 3.63
N PHE A 101 -3.81 -6.74 4.44
CA PHE A 101 -4.91 -5.90 4.01
C PHE A 101 -4.36 -4.54 3.58
N ILE A 102 -4.38 -4.26 2.28
CA ILE A 102 -3.92 -3.00 1.70
C ILE A 102 -5.06 -1.99 1.77
N LEU A 103 -4.84 -0.89 2.47
CA LEU A 103 -5.80 0.19 2.56
C LEU A 103 -5.43 1.28 1.56
N SER A 104 -6.13 1.35 0.43
CA SER A 104 -5.94 2.40 -0.55
C SER A 104 -6.58 3.72 -0.11
N MET A 105 -6.08 4.83 -0.63
CA MET A 105 -6.50 6.19 -0.27
C MET A 105 -6.40 6.44 1.24
N THR A 106 -5.30 6.05 1.86
CA THR A 106 -5.03 6.33 3.27
C THR A 106 -4.67 7.80 3.43
N ARG A 107 -5.51 8.58 4.10
CA ARG A 107 -5.38 10.04 4.28
C ARG A 107 -5.14 10.43 5.73
N SER A 108 -5.43 9.53 6.67
CA SER A 108 -5.35 9.79 8.10
C SER A 108 -5.06 8.53 8.92
N ALA A 109 -4.65 8.71 10.17
CA ALA A 109 -4.55 7.60 11.11
C ALA A 109 -5.93 6.97 11.43
N ALA A 110 -7.01 7.76 11.34
CA ALA A 110 -8.37 7.27 11.53
C ALA A 110 -8.74 6.20 10.51
N ASP A 111 -8.28 6.30 9.26
CA ASP A 111 -8.53 5.29 8.23
C ASP A 111 -7.94 3.94 8.62
N ILE A 112 -6.70 3.95 9.13
CA ILE A 112 -6.02 2.73 9.58
C ILE A 112 -6.71 2.15 10.81
N PHE A 113 -7.05 2.99 11.79
CA PHE A 113 -7.77 2.56 12.99
C PHE A 113 -9.15 2.00 12.65
N SER A 114 -9.83 2.54 11.66
CA SER A 114 -11.12 2.07 11.18
C SER A 114 -11.05 0.63 10.65
N VAL A 115 -10.01 0.29 9.88
CA VAL A 115 -9.79 -1.11 9.44
C VAL A 115 -9.56 -2.03 10.64
N LEU A 116 -8.74 -1.59 11.61
CA LEU A 116 -8.48 -2.38 12.81
C LEU A 116 -9.74 -2.58 13.65
N LEU A 117 -10.62 -1.58 13.71
CA LEU A 117 -11.90 -1.70 14.40
C LEU A 117 -12.85 -2.65 13.68
N LEU A 118 -12.95 -2.58 12.35
CA LEU A 118 -13.74 -3.57 11.58
C LEU A 118 -13.20 -4.99 11.77
N ALA A 119 -11.88 -5.15 11.84
CA ALA A 119 -11.30 -6.46 12.15
C ALA A 119 -11.75 -6.97 13.53
N ARG A 120 -11.89 -6.10 14.52
CA ARG A 120 -12.43 -6.48 15.82
C ARG A 120 -13.90 -6.93 15.75
N TYR A 121 -14.73 -6.21 14.99
CA TYR A 121 -16.11 -6.64 14.73
C TYR A 121 -16.18 -7.99 14.00
N ALA A 122 -15.17 -8.32 13.21
CA ALA A 122 -15.01 -9.60 12.52
C ALA A 122 -14.40 -10.73 13.39
N GLY A 123 -14.17 -10.49 14.68
CA GLY A 123 -13.71 -11.49 15.65
C GLY A 123 -12.21 -11.50 15.95
N PHE A 124 -11.42 -10.54 15.44
CA PHE A 124 -10.03 -10.39 15.85
C PHE A 124 -9.91 -9.92 17.30
N GLY A 125 -8.86 -10.36 18.00
CA GLY A 125 -8.67 -10.06 19.42
C GLY A 125 -8.38 -8.59 19.72
N SER A 126 -8.65 -8.15 20.96
CA SER A 126 -8.47 -6.78 21.41
C SER A 126 -7.03 -6.41 21.82
N GLU A 127 -6.22 -7.38 22.22
CA GLU A 127 -4.84 -7.08 22.69
C GLU A 127 -3.84 -6.97 21.54
N LYS A 128 -3.97 -7.82 20.53
CA LYS A 128 -3.16 -7.82 19.32
C LYS A 128 -4.02 -8.30 18.16
N LEU A 129 -4.23 -7.43 17.21
CA LEU A 129 -4.89 -7.74 15.97
C LEU A 129 -3.87 -8.43 15.04
N SER A 130 -4.17 -9.65 14.61
CA SER A 130 -3.28 -10.39 13.70
C SER A 130 -3.41 -9.90 12.24
N LEU A 131 -4.40 -9.08 11.94
CA LEU A 131 -4.55 -8.46 10.62
C LEU A 131 -3.41 -7.48 10.35
N LYS A 132 -2.60 -7.78 9.33
CA LYS A 132 -1.57 -6.85 8.85
C LYS A 132 -2.23 -5.83 7.94
N VAL A 133 -2.27 -4.57 8.36
CA VAL A 133 -2.76 -3.46 7.54
C VAL A 133 -1.57 -2.76 6.91
N VAL A 134 -1.61 -2.61 5.59
CA VAL A 134 -0.61 -1.88 4.81
C VAL A 134 -1.26 -0.61 4.27
N PRO A 135 -0.96 0.56 4.84
CA PRO A 135 -1.46 1.83 4.32
C PRO A 135 -0.84 2.11 2.95
N LEU A 136 -1.65 2.56 2.02
CA LEU A 136 -1.22 3.02 0.70
C LEU A 136 -1.46 4.53 0.60
N PHE A 137 -0.36 5.28 0.47
CA PHE A 137 -0.36 6.72 0.24
C PHE A 137 -0.26 7.00 -1.25
N GLU A 138 -1.25 7.67 -1.81
CA GLU A 138 -1.44 7.76 -3.27
C GLU A 138 -1.26 9.17 -3.83
N THR A 139 -1.71 10.21 -3.14
CA THR A 139 -1.58 11.61 -3.59
C THR A 139 -0.28 12.26 -3.09
N ILE A 140 0.07 13.41 -3.66
CA ILE A 140 1.21 14.22 -3.18
C ILE A 140 1.00 14.60 -1.71
N GLU A 141 -0.21 15.02 -1.37
CA GLU A 141 -0.58 15.40 0.00
C GLU A 141 -0.50 14.22 0.98
N ASP A 142 -0.98 13.03 0.57
CA ASP A 142 -0.92 11.82 1.41
C ASP A 142 0.53 11.42 1.69
N LEU A 143 1.39 11.49 0.68
CA LEU A 143 2.82 11.20 0.80
C LEU A 143 3.53 12.16 1.75
N ASP A 144 3.22 13.45 1.68
CA ASP A 144 3.81 14.47 2.57
C ASP A 144 3.34 14.26 4.02
N LYS A 145 2.08 13.86 4.24
CA LYS A 145 1.51 13.58 5.56
C LYS A 145 1.86 12.20 6.13
N ALA A 146 2.32 11.27 5.31
CA ALA A 146 2.54 9.88 5.71
C ALA A 146 3.40 9.70 6.97
N PRO A 147 4.51 10.43 7.18
CA PRO A 147 5.31 10.30 8.41
C PRO A 147 4.52 10.64 9.67
N ASP A 148 3.69 11.68 9.63
CA ASP A 148 2.86 12.12 10.77
C ASP A 148 1.70 11.17 11.03
N ILE A 149 1.07 10.64 9.99
CA ILE A 149 0.03 9.62 10.09
C ILE A 149 0.59 8.35 10.75
N LEU A 150 1.74 7.87 10.29
CA LEU A 150 2.38 6.68 10.84
C LEU A 150 2.82 6.88 12.30
N ARG A 151 3.28 8.09 12.66
CA ARG A 151 3.60 8.42 14.05
C ARG A 151 2.36 8.32 14.94
N GLN A 152 1.21 8.89 14.54
CA GLN A 152 -0.05 8.79 15.28
C GLN A 152 -0.50 7.33 15.44
N VAL A 153 -0.31 6.50 14.42
CA VAL A 153 -0.60 5.06 14.49
C VAL A 153 0.34 4.36 15.46
N TYR A 154 1.63 4.68 15.42
CA TYR A 154 2.64 4.09 16.29
C TYR A 154 2.46 4.48 17.75
N ASP A 155 2.02 5.70 18.03
CA ASP A 155 1.73 6.19 19.39
C ASP A 155 0.50 5.50 20.00
N PHE A 156 -0.30 4.79 19.21
CA PHE A 156 -1.44 4.02 19.69
C PHE A 156 -1.07 2.53 19.84
N PRO A 157 -0.88 2.02 21.08
CA PRO A 157 -0.18 0.76 21.34
C PRO A 157 -0.77 -0.48 20.65
N ILE A 158 -2.10 -0.57 20.52
CA ILE A 158 -2.75 -1.71 19.86
C ILE A 158 -2.46 -1.70 18.36
N ALA A 159 -2.52 -0.51 17.73
CA ALA A 159 -2.22 -0.37 16.31
C ALA A 159 -0.74 -0.64 16.04
N ALA A 160 0.15 -0.10 16.85
CA ALA A 160 1.60 -0.34 16.74
C ALA A 160 1.94 -1.83 16.82
N ARG A 161 1.32 -2.57 17.75
CA ARG A 161 1.51 -4.04 17.85
C ARG A 161 0.93 -4.80 16.67
N SER A 162 -0.13 -4.28 16.06
CA SER A 162 -0.85 -4.93 14.96
C SER A 162 -0.17 -4.71 13.60
N LEU A 163 0.44 -3.55 13.39
CA LEU A 163 1.12 -3.23 12.14
C LEU A 163 2.56 -3.75 12.08
N LYS A 164 3.19 -3.95 13.23
CA LYS A 164 4.56 -4.44 13.32
C LYS A 164 4.59 -5.97 13.17
N ASP A 165 5.33 -6.48 12.22
CA ASP A 165 5.55 -7.91 12.09
C ASP A 165 6.50 -8.48 13.15
N ALA A 166 6.70 -9.83 13.16
CA ALA A 166 7.54 -10.51 14.14
C ALA A 166 9.01 -10.07 14.06
N ASP A 167 9.46 -9.61 12.89
CA ASP A 167 10.84 -9.19 12.65
C ASP A 167 11.06 -7.68 12.88
N GLY A 168 10.01 -6.98 13.28
CA GLY A 168 10.02 -5.55 13.57
C GLY A 168 9.90 -4.66 12.34
N PHE A 169 9.34 -5.17 11.25
CA PHE A 169 9.03 -4.38 10.08
C PHE A 169 7.61 -3.81 10.14
N MET A 170 7.45 -2.64 9.54
CA MET A 170 6.15 -2.06 9.17
C MET A 170 6.11 -1.87 7.67
N GLU A 171 5.14 -2.50 7.00
CA GLU A 171 4.99 -2.40 5.55
C GLU A 171 4.12 -1.21 5.18
N ILE A 172 4.59 -0.41 4.22
CA ILE A 172 3.92 0.80 3.71
C ILE A 172 3.93 0.74 2.19
N MET A 173 2.77 0.92 1.57
CA MET A 173 2.68 0.98 0.11
C MET A 173 2.70 2.42 -0.38
N LEU A 174 3.46 2.65 -1.46
CA LEU A 174 3.63 3.94 -2.10
C LEU A 174 2.95 3.93 -3.47
N GLY A 175 2.08 4.92 -3.71
CA GLY A 175 1.38 5.10 -4.96
C GLY A 175 2.20 5.92 -5.96
N TYR A 176 2.58 5.30 -7.08
CA TYR A 176 3.36 5.94 -8.14
C TYR A 176 2.46 6.53 -9.24
N SER A 177 1.46 5.76 -9.66
CA SER A 177 0.58 6.18 -10.76
C SER A 177 -0.30 7.36 -10.35
N ASP A 178 -0.87 7.27 -9.17
CA ASP A 178 -1.83 8.26 -8.69
C ASP A 178 -1.12 9.56 -8.27
N SER A 179 0.03 9.48 -7.59
CA SER A 179 0.85 10.67 -7.31
C SER A 179 1.36 11.36 -8.58
N ASN A 180 1.65 10.58 -9.63
CA ASN A 180 2.05 11.14 -10.93
C ASN A 180 0.89 11.86 -11.64
N LYS A 181 -0.34 11.34 -11.52
CA LYS A 181 -1.53 12.03 -12.04
C LYS A 181 -1.88 13.27 -11.22
N ASP A 182 -1.57 13.27 -9.93
CA ASP A 182 -1.85 14.37 -9.01
C ASP A 182 -0.84 15.53 -9.16
N GLY A 183 0.46 15.23 -9.25
CA GLY A 183 1.52 16.24 -9.22
C GLY A 183 2.41 16.34 -10.48
N GLY A 184 2.24 15.43 -11.45
CA GLY A 184 3.16 15.29 -12.58
C GLY A 184 4.44 14.53 -12.18
N PHE A 185 5.24 14.19 -13.19
CA PHE A 185 6.34 13.23 -13.03
C PHE A 185 7.43 13.68 -12.05
N LEU A 186 7.92 14.92 -12.16
CA LEU A 186 9.03 15.38 -11.32
C LEU A 186 8.57 15.59 -9.87
N CYS A 187 7.40 16.21 -9.67
CA CYS A 187 6.84 16.41 -8.34
C CYS A 187 6.57 15.07 -7.65
N SER A 188 5.92 14.12 -8.32
CA SER A 188 5.68 12.79 -7.79
C SER A 188 6.99 12.07 -7.42
N SER A 189 7.98 12.08 -8.30
CA SER A 189 9.27 11.41 -8.05
C SER A 189 10.00 11.99 -6.85
N TRP A 190 10.02 13.32 -6.74
CA TRP A 190 10.64 14.02 -5.61
C TRP A 190 9.90 13.80 -4.29
N THR A 191 8.56 13.89 -4.31
CA THR A 191 7.75 13.64 -3.12
C THR A 191 7.88 12.20 -2.64
N LEU A 192 7.91 11.21 -3.54
CA LEU A 192 8.18 9.82 -3.19
C LEU A 192 9.54 9.61 -2.53
N ASP A 193 10.58 10.29 -3.01
CA ASP A 193 11.92 10.25 -2.40
C ASP A 193 11.90 10.84 -0.98
N LYS A 194 11.33 12.05 -0.82
CA LYS A 194 11.18 12.72 0.48
C LYS A 194 10.39 11.86 1.47
N ALA A 195 9.22 11.35 1.04
CA ALA A 195 8.35 10.54 1.88
C ALA A 195 9.08 9.28 2.39
N GLN A 196 9.77 8.56 1.51
CA GLN A 196 10.54 7.38 1.92
C GLN A 196 11.61 7.72 2.96
N ARG A 197 12.37 8.80 2.77
CA ARG A 197 13.40 9.25 3.73
C ARG A 197 12.78 9.64 5.07
N ALA A 198 11.69 10.39 5.05
CA ALA A 198 11.02 10.87 6.25
C ALA A 198 10.36 9.70 7.03
N ILE A 199 9.67 8.80 6.35
CA ILE A 199 9.09 7.58 6.94
C ILE A 199 10.18 6.70 7.54
N ALA A 200 11.27 6.46 6.80
CA ALA A 200 12.37 5.62 7.29
C ALA A 200 13.00 6.20 8.56
N ARG A 201 13.19 7.51 8.63
CA ARG A 201 13.69 8.21 9.82
C ARG A 201 12.72 8.06 10.99
N SER A 202 11.45 8.43 10.80
CA SER A 202 10.42 8.39 11.83
C SER A 202 10.24 6.99 12.43
N LEU A 203 10.20 5.95 11.61
CA LEU A 203 10.07 4.57 12.09
C LEU A 203 11.34 4.08 12.79
N SER A 204 12.53 4.43 12.27
CA SER A 204 13.81 4.02 12.87
C SER A 204 14.02 4.60 14.26
N GLU A 205 13.58 5.83 14.53
CA GLU A 205 13.60 6.46 15.83
C GLU A 205 12.78 5.67 16.87
N ASN A 206 11.78 4.93 16.42
CA ASN A 206 10.93 4.06 17.23
C ASN A 206 11.36 2.58 17.18
N GLY A 207 12.54 2.27 16.64
CA GLY A 207 13.06 0.91 16.54
C GLY A 207 12.28 0.00 15.57
N VAL A 208 11.56 0.60 14.60
CA VAL A 208 10.82 -0.09 13.57
C VAL A 208 11.52 0.08 12.23
N LYS A 209 11.60 -0.98 11.45
CA LYS A 209 12.18 -0.97 10.10
C LYS A 209 11.07 -0.77 9.07
N PRO A 210 11.19 0.21 8.16
CA PRO A 210 10.25 0.32 7.05
C PRO A 210 10.46 -0.83 6.06
N LYS A 211 9.37 -1.32 5.51
CA LYS A 211 9.33 -2.20 4.34
C LYS A 211 8.46 -1.54 3.30
N PHE A 212 9.07 -0.98 2.27
CA PHE A 212 8.33 -0.29 1.24
C PHE A 212 7.79 -1.28 0.19
N PHE A 213 6.49 -1.16 -0.06
CA PHE A 213 5.82 -1.81 -1.17
C PHE A 213 5.60 -0.76 -2.28
N HIS A 214 6.37 -0.90 -3.35
CA HIS A 214 6.33 0.04 -4.46
C HIS A 214 5.19 -0.30 -5.42
N GLY A 215 4.15 0.51 -5.40
CA GLY A 215 3.01 0.44 -6.30
C GLY A 215 3.33 0.90 -7.73
N ARG A 216 4.45 0.43 -8.28
CA ARG A 216 4.92 0.78 -9.62
C ARG A 216 4.08 0.10 -10.72
N GLY A 217 2.76 0.30 -10.71
CA GLY A 217 1.89 -0.24 -11.73
C GLY A 217 2.36 0.08 -13.15
N GLY A 218 2.88 -0.91 -13.83
CA GLY A 218 3.16 -0.89 -15.27
C GLY A 218 4.36 -0.10 -15.75
N SER A 219 4.96 0.78 -14.96
CA SER A 219 5.84 1.77 -15.58
C SER A 219 7.35 1.59 -15.35
N VAL A 220 7.79 0.62 -14.59
CA VAL A 220 9.24 0.31 -14.58
C VAL A 220 9.71 -0.12 -15.98
N SER A 221 8.80 -0.69 -16.77
CA SER A 221 9.04 -1.08 -18.16
C SER A 221 8.40 -0.17 -19.21
N ARG A 222 7.59 0.81 -18.81
CA ARG A 222 7.08 1.85 -19.74
C ARG A 222 8.09 2.98 -19.88
N GLY A 223 9.28 2.66 -20.40
CA GLY A 223 10.41 3.61 -20.45
C GLY A 223 11.10 3.79 -19.11
N GLY A 224 10.81 2.93 -18.11
CA GLY A 224 11.48 2.94 -16.82
C GLY A 224 12.87 2.30 -16.89
N ALA A 225 13.71 2.68 -15.94
CA ALA A 225 15.04 2.12 -15.81
C ALA A 225 15.00 0.59 -15.58
N PRO A 226 16.06 -0.14 -15.96
CA PRO A 226 16.26 -1.51 -15.54
C PRO A 226 16.09 -1.69 -14.03
N THR A 227 15.68 -2.89 -13.58
CA THR A 227 15.33 -3.14 -12.19
C THR A 227 16.45 -2.78 -11.21
N ASP A 228 17.68 -3.08 -11.55
CA ASP A 228 18.89 -2.75 -10.77
C ASP A 228 19.09 -1.24 -10.63
N LEU A 229 18.95 -0.47 -11.72
CA LEU A 229 19.02 0.99 -11.67
C LEU A 229 17.87 1.61 -10.87
N ALA A 230 16.67 1.05 -10.99
CA ALA A 230 15.52 1.51 -10.20
C ALA A 230 15.70 1.25 -8.69
N ILE A 231 16.37 0.16 -8.31
CA ILE A 231 16.74 -0.14 -6.93
C ILE A 231 17.86 0.79 -6.46
N ALA A 232 18.87 1.01 -7.29
CA ALA A 232 19.99 1.93 -7.00
C ALA A 232 19.54 3.37 -6.77
N ALA A 233 18.45 3.77 -7.40
CA ALA A 233 17.85 5.11 -7.26
C ALA A 233 17.01 5.27 -5.99
N GLN A 234 16.76 4.20 -5.21
CA GLN A 234 16.02 4.33 -3.95
C GLN A 234 16.87 5.07 -2.91
N PRO A 235 16.24 5.87 -2.02
CA PRO A 235 16.96 6.53 -0.95
C PRO A 235 17.73 5.52 -0.09
N LYS A 236 18.95 5.85 0.28
CA LYS A 236 19.77 4.97 1.14
C LYS A 236 19.09 4.76 2.49
N GLY A 237 19.16 3.54 3.02
CA GLY A 237 18.53 3.16 4.29
C GLY A 237 17.05 2.79 4.18
N THR A 238 16.46 2.82 2.98
CA THR A 238 15.06 2.40 2.77
C THR A 238 14.93 0.93 2.36
N LEU A 239 16.02 0.31 1.90
CA LEU A 239 16.10 -1.12 1.58
C LEU A 239 16.72 -1.87 2.76
N ASN A 240 15.91 -2.58 3.51
CA ASN A 240 16.33 -3.35 4.70
C ASN A 240 16.38 -4.86 4.41
N GLY A 241 16.99 -5.27 3.31
CA GLY A 241 17.02 -6.67 2.86
C GLY A 241 15.73 -7.15 2.21
N THR A 242 14.77 -6.24 2.03
CA THR A 242 13.45 -6.54 1.46
C THR A 242 13.08 -5.52 0.39
N LEU A 243 12.44 -6.01 -0.66
CA LEU A 243 11.82 -5.18 -1.68
C LEU A 243 10.52 -5.85 -2.11
N ARG A 244 9.44 -5.09 -2.13
CA ARG A 244 8.17 -5.51 -2.69
C ARG A 244 7.73 -4.51 -3.74
N LEU A 245 7.35 -4.99 -4.91
CA LEU A 245 6.88 -4.17 -6.01
C LEU A 245 5.73 -4.84 -6.75
N THR A 246 4.85 -4.04 -7.33
CA THR A 246 3.85 -4.54 -8.27
C THR A 246 4.46 -4.69 -9.65
N ALA A 247 4.01 -5.70 -10.39
CA ALA A 247 4.31 -5.87 -11.80
C ALA A 247 2.99 -6.13 -12.54
N GLN A 248 2.82 -5.50 -13.69
CA GLN A 248 1.67 -5.77 -14.57
C GLN A 248 1.82 -7.12 -15.27
N GLY A 249 0.69 -7.74 -15.68
CA GLY A 249 0.71 -9.08 -16.27
C GLY A 249 1.62 -9.23 -17.48
N GLU A 250 1.66 -8.23 -18.38
CA GLU A 250 2.58 -8.21 -19.51
C GLU A 250 4.05 -8.15 -19.12
N VAL A 251 4.36 -7.44 -18.03
CA VAL A 251 5.73 -7.36 -17.49
C VAL A 251 6.13 -8.67 -16.84
N VAL A 252 5.22 -9.30 -16.10
CA VAL A 252 5.44 -10.63 -15.51
C VAL A 252 5.73 -11.64 -16.62
N THR A 253 4.95 -11.65 -17.67
CA THR A 253 5.15 -12.55 -18.82
C THR A 253 6.50 -12.30 -19.48
N SER A 254 6.87 -11.05 -19.78
CA SER A 254 8.13 -10.74 -20.45
C SER A 254 9.37 -11.09 -19.61
N LYS A 255 9.28 -10.93 -18.29
CA LYS A 255 10.41 -11.18 -17.36
C LYS A 255 10.54 -12.64 -16.92
N TYR A 256 9.42 -13.35 -16.75
CA TYR A 256 9.41 -14.63 -16.04
C TYR A 256 8.88 -15.83 -16.85
N ALA A 257 8.34 -15.64 -18.04
CA ALA A 257 7.82 -16.77 -18.85
C ALA A 257 8.92 -17.73 -19.33
N ASN A 258 10.17 -17.24 -19.51
CA ASN A 258 11.32 -18.07 -19.88
C ASN A 258 12.23 -18.27 -18.67
N VAL A 259 12.63 -19.51 -18.39
CA VAL A 259 13.47 -19.89 -17.24
C VAL A 259 14.80 -19.13 -17.20
N GLY A 260 15.47 -18.96 -18.33
CA GLY A 260 16.75 -18.25 -18.40
C GLY A 260 16.58 -16.76 -18.10
N THR A 261 15.57 -16.12 -18.70
CA THR A 261 15.23 -14.72 -18.43
C THR A 261 14.81 -14.54 -16.96
N ALA A 262 13.96 -15.43 -16.45
CA ALA A 262 13.52 -15.40 -15.06
C ALA A 262 14.70 -15.50 -14.07
N ALA A 263 15.64 -16.43 -14.29
CA ALA A 263 16.83 -16.57 -13.47
C ALA A 263 17.65 -15.28 -13.47
N THR A 264 17.93 -14.70 -14.63
CA THR A 264 18.67 -13.44 -14.75
C THR A 264 17.95 -12.28 -14.04
N GLN A 265 16.62 -12.16 -14.20
CA GLN A 265 15.85 -11.10 -13.53
C GLN A 265 15.85 -11.26 -12.01
N LEU A 266 15.74 -12.49 -11.49
CA LEU A 266 15.79 -12.78 -10.06
C LEU A 266 17.19 -12.55 -9.48
N GLU A 267 18.25 -12.90 -10.21
CA GLU A 267 19.63 -12.61 -9.83
C GLU A 267 19.91 -11.12 -9.76
N LEU A 268 19.51 -10.35 -10.79
CA LEU A 268 19.62 -8.88 -10.79
C LEU A 268 18.86 -8.26 -9.62
N LEU A 269 17.62 -8.68 -9.39
CA LEU A 269 16.81 -8.20 -8.28
C LEU A 269 17.49 -8.48 -6.93
N SER A 270 17.87 -9.75 -6.71
CA SER A 270 18.43 -10.19 -5.43
C SER A 270 19.79 -9.56 -5.15
N SER A 271 20.67 -9.49 -6.15
CA SER A 271 22.00 -8.88 -6.01
C SER A 271 21.90 -7.38 -5.75
N SER A 272 20.98 -6.67 -6.43
CA SER A 272 20.78 -5.23 -6.23
C SER A 272 20.21 -4.93 -4.84
N VAL A 273 19.21 -5.69 -4.39
CA VAL A 273 18.67 -5.56 -3.03
C VAL A 273 19.75 -5.83 -1.99
N LEU A 274 20.53 -6.90 -2.15
CA LEU A 274 21.62 -7.23 -1.22
C LEU A 274 22.68 -6.13 -1.17
N HIS A 275 23.11 -5.63 -2.34
CA HIS A 275 24.12 -4.58 -2.44
C HIS A 275 23.64 -3.28 -1.78
N HIS A 276 22.44 -2.81 -2.11
CA HIS A 276 21.92 -1.53 -1.62
C HIS A 276 21.41 -1.60 -0.17
N SER A 277 21.02 -2.78 0.33
CA SER A 277 20.67 -2.96 1.75
C SER A 277 21.87 -2.82 2.69
N GLY A 278 23.10 -3.03 2.20
CA GLY A 278 24.33 -2.79 2.96
C GLY A 278 24.65 -1.29 3.15
N LEU A 279 23.98 -0.40 2.41
CA LEU A 279 24.16 1.05 2.48
C LEU A 279 23.23 1.65 3.54
N THR A 280 23.54 1.42 4.81
CA THR A 280 22.66 1.70 5.96
C THR A 280 22.54 3.19 6.34
N ASN A 281 23.42 4.05 5.83
CA ASN A 281 23.34 5.47 6.17
C ASN A 281 22.30 6.16 5.29
N VAL A 282 21.20 6.60 5.90
CA VAL A 282 20.30 7.58 5.29
C VAL A 282 21.17 8.79 4.93
N SER A 283 21.48 8.95 3.65
CA SER A 283 22.24 10.11 3.22
C SER A 283 21.42 11.35 3.50
N ALA A 284 21.98 12.26 4.29
CA ALA A 284 21.52 13.62 4.28
C ALA A 284 21.71 14.13 2.83
N VAL A 285 20.62 14.59 2.23
CA VAL A 285 20.71 15.32 0.95
C VAL A 285 21.39 16.65 1.26
N ASP A 286 22.22 17.15 0.36
CA ASP A 286 22.75 18.47 0.47
C ASP A 286 21.58 19.48 0.56
N PRO A 287 21.51 20.33 1.59
CA PRO A 287 20.40 21.27 1.75
C PRO A 287 20.20 22.18 0.54
N GLU A 288 21.28 22.64 -0.11
CA GLU A 288 21.17 23.46 -1.32
C GLU A 288 20.54 22.67 -2.49
N ALA A 289 20.88 21.40 -2.63
CA ALA A 289 20.29 20.53 -3.64
C ALA A 289 18.82 20.24 -3.33
N GLU A 290 18.45 20.11 -2.05
CA GLU A 290 17.07 19.92 -1.61
C GLU A 290 16.22 21.14 -1.93
N ASP A 291 16.69 22.35 -1.65
CA ASP A 291 16.00 23.61 -1.97
C ASP A 291 15.79 23.77 -3.49
N VAL A 292 16.80 23.44 -4.30
CA VAL A 292 16.68 23.47 -5.75
C VAL A 292 15.64 22.45 -6.24
N MET A 293 15.66 21.24 -5.73
CA MET A 293 14.70 20.20 -6.11
C MET A 293 13.28 20.57 -5.69
N GLU A 294 13.09 21.19 -4.53
CA GLU A 294 11.79 21.68 -4.08
C GLU A 294 11.22 22.75 -5.00
N ALA A 295 12.05 23.71 -5.39
CA ALA A 295 11.67 24.75 -6.35
C ALA A 295 11.31 24.17 -7.73
N LEU A 296 12.12 23.25 -8.25
CA LEU A 296 11.86 22.58 -9.52
C LEU A 296 10.59 21.72 -9.48
N SER A 297 10.38 21.00 -8.39
CA SER A 297 9.19 20.19 -8.15
C SER A 297 7.92 21.05 -8.18
N SER A 298 7.93 22.18 -7.46
CA SER A 298 6.79 23.11 -7.38
C SER A 298 6.49 23.74 -8.75
N LEU A 299 7.51 24.18 -9.48
CA LEU A 299 7.34 24.74 -10.83
C LEU A 299 6.81 23.70 -11.82
N SER A 300 7.30 22.47 -11.74
CA SER A 300 6.85 21.37 -12.58
C SER A 300 5.40 21.01 -12.28
N GLN A 301 5.01 20.95 -11.01
CA GLN A 301 3.63 20.69 -10.60
C GLN A 301 2.69 21.77 -11.13
N LEU A 302 3.06 23.05 -10.95
CA LEU A 302 2.26 24.16 -11.44
C LEU A 302 2.06 24.08 -12.96
N SER A 303 3.11 23.78 -13.71
CA SER A 303 3.06 23.64 -15.17
C SER A 303 2.16 22.47 -15.59
N TYR A 304 2.25 21.34 -14.89
CA TYR A 304 1.42 20.17 -15.12
C TYR A 304 -0.06 20.48 -14.83
N LEU A 305 -0.36 21.06 -13.66
CA LEU A 305 -1.72 21.40 -13.28
C LEU A 305 -2.35 22.46 -14.20
N ASN A 306 -1.58 23.43 -14.67
CA ASN A 306 -2.06 24.40 -15.65
C ASN A 306 -2.48 23.72 -16.98
N LEU A 307 -1.79 22.65 -17.37
CA LEU A 307 -2.18 21.89 -18.56
C LEU A 307 -3.43 21.04 -18.32
N VAL A 308 -3.42 20.20 -17.28
CA VAL A 308 -4.51 19.21 -17.07
C VAL A 308 -5.82 19.84 -16.59
N ASN A 309 -5.75 21.01 -15.97
CA ASN A 309 -6.92 21.76 -15.50
C ASN A 309 -7.38 22.83 -16.51
N HIS A 310 -6.77 22.88 -17.72
CA HIS A 310 -7.24 23.80 -18.75
C HIS A 310 -8.62 23.38 -19.23
N ASP A 311 -9.54 24.33 -19.39
CA ASP A 311 -10.94 24.07 -19.75
C ASP A 311 -11.12 23.18 -20.98
N ASP A 312 -10.24 23.34 -21.97
CA ASP A 312 -10.29 22.60 -23.23
C ASP A 312 -9.49 21.28 -23.19
N PHE A 313 -8.80 20.96 -22.08
CA PHE A 313 -7.88 19.82 -22.05
C PHE A 313 -8.59 18.49 -22.30
N VAL A 314 -9.74 18.27 -21.69
CA VAL A 314 -10.50 17.02 -21.86
C VAL A 314 -10.97 16.85 -23.28
N SER A 315 -11.47 17.93 -23.91
CA SER A 315 -11.89 17.93 -25.32
C SER A 315 -10.71 17.62 -26.24
N TYR A 316 -9.60 18.32 -26.05
CA TYR A 316 -8.37 18.08 -26.80
C TYR A 316 -7.87 16.62 -26.63
N PHE A 317 -7.88 16.12 -25.40
CA PHE A 317 -7.39 14.77 -25.10
C PHE A 317 -8.25 13.70 -25.79
N ASN A 318 -9.57 13.84 -25.78
CA ASN A 318 -10.49 12.92 -26.44
C ASN A 318 -10.34 12.94 -27.97
N GLU A 319 -10.10 14.11 -28.56
CA GLU A 319 -9.89 14.24 -30.03
C GLU A 319 -8.49 13.75 -30.45
N ALA A 320 -7.47 13.99 -29.62
CA ALA A 320 -6.07 13.72 -29.97
C ALA A 320 -5.62 12.30 -29.60
N SER A 321 -6.36 11.60 -28.74
CA SER A 321 -5.98 10.27 -28.26
C SER A 321 -7.02 9.22 -28.69
N PRO A 322 -6.61 7.95 -28.92
CA PRO A 322 -7.53 6.86 -29.27
C PRO A 322 -8.18 6.25 -28.01
N VAL A 323 -8.44 7.06 -26.97
CA VAL A 323 -8.90 6.55 -25.66
C VAL A 323 -10.28 5.91 -25.76
N ASP A 324 -11.16 6.47 -26.58
CA ASP A 324 -12.51 5.95 -26.76
C ASP A 324 -12.51 4.61 -27.48
N GLU A 325 -11.69 4.46 -28.53
CA GLU A 325 -11.52 3.20 -29.25
C GLU A 325 -10.80 2.15 -28.39
N LEU A 326 -9.80 2.56 -27.60
CA LEU A 326 -9.08 1.66 -26.70
C LEU A 326 -9.93 1.24 -25.52
N SER A 327 -10.82 2.10 -25.02
CA SER A 327 -11.74 1.76 -23.95
C SER A 327 -12.68 0.62 -24.33
N LEU A 328 -13.12 0.57 -25.58
CA LEU A 328 -13.95 -0.52 -26.12
C LEU A 328 -13.20 -1.86 -26.21
N ILE A 329 -11.89 -1.82 -26.39
CA ILE A 329 -11.03 -3.02 -26.48
C ILE A 329 -10.62 -3.50 -25.09
N HIS A 330 -10.46 -2.59 -24.11
CA HIS A 330 -9.92 -2.86 -22.78
C HIS A 330 -10.99 -2.92 -21.67
N ILE A 331 -12.26 -2.81 -22.01
CA ILE A 331 -13.37 -2.83 -21.04
C ILE A 331 -13.42 -4.11 -20.22
N SER A 332 -12.70 -5.16 -20.60
CA SER A 332 -12.77 -6.38 -19.82
C SER A 332 -11.43 -7.07 -19.71
N GLU A 333 -10.74 -6.88 -18.63
CA GLU A 333 -9.75 -7.86 -18.17
C GLU A 333 -10.23 -9.32 -18.22
N PRO A 334 -11.50 -9.64 -17.93
CA PRO A 334 -11.99 -11.02 -18.02
C PRO A 334 -11.82 -11.70 -19.37
N THR A 335 -11.78 -10.97 -20.47
CA THR A 335 -11.60 -11.59 -21.81
C THR A 335 -10.21 -12.12 -22.07
N ARG A 336 -9.20 -11.69 -21.32
CA ARG A 336 -7.84 -12.26 -21.39
C ARG A 336 -7.70 -13.61 -20.70
N LEU A 337 -8.54 -13.90 -19.72
CA LEU A 337 -8.57 -15.19 -19.02
C LEU A 337 -9.24 -16.29 -19.84
N LEU A 338 -9.96 -15.94 -20.91
CA LEU A 338 -10.65 -16.89 -21.79
C LEU A 338 -9.89 -17.16 -23.10
N ALA A 339 -8.81 -16.47 -23.34
CA ALA A 339 -7.92 -16.68 -24.50
C ALA A 339 -6.65 -17.45 -24.12
#